data_7dc1717d1449081386af3cd2e20c4c67
#
_entry.id   7dc1717d1449081386af3cd2e20c4c67
#
_cell.length_a   1.000
_cell.length_b   1.000
_cell.length_c   1.000
_cell.angle_alpha   90.00
_cell.angle_beta   90.00
_cell.angle_gamma   90.00
#
_symmetry.space_group_name_H-M   'P 1'
#
loop_
_entity.id
_entity.type
_entity.pdbx_description
1 polymer ?
#
loop_
_entity_poly.entity_id
_entity_poly.type
_entity_poly.pdbx_seq_one_letter_code
_entity_poly.pdbx_strand_id
1 'polypeptide(L)'
;MSQKKILLIEDDELLRESTAVFLEEEGFSVFIAKNGLQGVEKALEHIPDIILCDISMPRMNGYEVYKVLNENSTTNLIPFIFLSAKTEKEDIRVGMQMGADDYITKPFDYDELLRAIELRIKKREKLKAASESSFKTLLDSTLTGVFIYQGNQITFANSKLLKIFGYAADEVKTLDLYHIAHPDDRPAISEKIRRCINGIQSSFNINFRAVSKSNETIYLDCWGGLSVINGQNAIVGNIINLSEYRNSHTPPANLESSVANEHISDISTANNPDNLTRREIEVLQQICLGLTNQEIADKLFVSVRTVDTHRGNLLSKTGVANTAGLVVYAIKNNLFSVDKK
;
A
#
# COMPACT_ATOMS: atom_id res chain seq x y z
N MET A 1 -1.82 16.55 23.39
CA MET A 1 -1.43 16.60 21.96
C MET A 1 0.07 16.81 21.91
N SER A 2 0.81 16.17 21.02
CA SER A 2 2.25 16.45 20.86
C SER A 2 2.43 17.86 20.32
N GLN A 3 3.40 18.57 20.84
CA GLN A 3 3.76 19.91 20.43
C GLN A 3 4.19 19.89 18.95
N LYS A 4 3.69 20.82 18.12
CA LYS A 4 4.03 20.89 16.70
C LYS A 4 5.45 21.40 16.51
N LYS A 5 6.18 20.79 15.58
CA LYS A 5 7.60 21.08 15.31
C LYS A 5 7.74 22.04 14.13
N ILE A 6 8.44 23.13 14.33
CA ILE A 6 8.80 24.09 13.27
C ILE A 6 10.30 24.04 13.04
N LEU A 7 10.74 24.03 11.79
CA LEU A 7 12.12 24.29 11.42
C LEU A 7 12.21 25.70 10.83
N LEU A 8 12.97 26.57 11.48
CA LEU A 8 13.26 27.93 11.02
C LEU A 8 14.70 27.98 10.48
N ILE A 9 14.83 28.32 9.20
CA ILE A 9 16.11 28.48 8.49
C ILE A 9 16.29 29.95 8.12
N GLU A 10 17.21 30.63 8.79
CA GLU A 10 17.41 32.06 8.71
C GLU A 10 18.87 32.37 9.01
N ASP A 11 19.58 33.14 8.18
CA ASP A 11 20.98 33.49 8.40
C ASP A 11 21.15 34.69 9.30
N ASP A 12 20.19 35.65 9.31
CA ASP A 12 20.18 36.77 10.26
C ASP A 12 19.93 36.25 11.69
N GLU A 13 20.90 36.42 12.56
CA GLU A 13 20.86 35.92 13.94
C GLU A 13 19.74 36.56 14.77
N LEU A 14 19.58 37.88 14.66
CA LEU A 14 18.58 38.61 15.45
C LEU A 14 17.16 38.21 15.04
N LEU A 15 16.91 38.14 13.73
CA LEU A 15 15.62 37.74 13.21
C LEU A 15 15.31 36.28 13.53
N ARG A 16 16.31 35.37 13.41
CA ARG A 16 16.17 33.96 13.74
C ARG A 16 15.81 33.77 15.21
N GLU A 17 16.54 34.41 16.13
CA GLU A 17 16.30 34.29 17.57
C GLU A 17 14.95 34.89 17.99
N SER A 18 14.62 36.10 17.53
CA SER A 18 13.35 36.76 17.88
C SER A 18 12.14 35.98 17.35
N THR A 19 12.24 35.45 16.13
CA THR A 19 11.17 34.61 15.53
C THR A 19 11.05 33.26 16.26
N ALA A 20 12.16 32.65 16.64
CA ALA A 20 12.14 31.41 17.39
C ALA A 20 11.49 31.59 18.77
N VAL A 21 11.86 32.60 19.52
CA VAL A 21 11.26 32.91 20.83
C VAL A 21 9.74 33.13 20.71
N PHE A 22 9.32 33.93 19.74
CA PHE A 22 7.90 34.17 19.50
C PHE A 22 7.14 32.83 19.25
N LEU A 23 7.66 32.00 18.36
CA LEU A 23 7.00 30.71 18.03
C LEU A 23 7.00 29.73 19.21
N GLU A 24 8.03 29.78 20.07
CA GLU A 24 8.07 28.95 21.29
C GLU A 24 7.04 29.45 22.32
N GLU A 25 6.85 30.76 22.47
CA GLU A 25 5.81 31.37 23.31
C GLU A 25 4.39 30.97 22.85
N GLU A 26 4.19 30.82 21.51
CA GLU A 26 2.95 30.33 20.92
C GLU A 26 2.78 28.79 21.05
N GLY A 27 3.71 28.11 21.70
CA GLY A 27 3.60 26.68 22.05
C GLY A 27 4.14 25.71 21.01
N PHE A 28 4.94 26.16 20.05
CA PHE A 28 5.63 25.29 19.10
C PHE A 28 6.96 24.78 19.64
N SER A 29 7.44 23.66 19.12
CA SER A 29 8.81 23.20 19.30
C SER A 29 9.65 23.66 18.12
N VAL A 30 10.59 24.59 18.34
CA VAL A 30 11.32 25.25 17.26
C VAL A 30 12.73 24.68 17.12
N PHE A 31 13.07 24.23 15.92
CA PHE A 31 14.44 23.93 15.52
C PHE A 31 14.95 25.05 14.64
N ILE A 32 16.13 25.59 14.95
CA ILE A 32 16.72 26.70 14.20
C ILE A 32 17.91 26.22 13.38
N ALA A 33 18.06 26.76 12.18
CA ALA A 33 19.23 26.57 11.32
C ALA A 33 19.73 27.93 10.78
N LYS A 34 21.04 28.12 10.77
CA LYS A 34 21.67 29.38 10.35
C LYS A 34 22.06 29.46 8.87
N ASN A 35 21.78 28.43 8.11
CA ASN A 35 22.03 28.35 6.67
C ASN A 35 21.28 27.14 6.06
N GLY A 36 21.21 27.08 4.73
CA GLY A 36 20.48 26.05 4.01
C GLY A 36 20.99 24.64 4.26
N LEU A 37 22.31 24.41 4.35
CA LEU A 37 22.88 23.09 4.59
C LEU A 37 22.44 22.50 5.94
N GLN A 38 22.55 23.31 6.99
CA GLN A 38 22.07 22.93 8.32
C GLN A 38 20.54 22.75 8.35
N GLY A 39 19.82 23.51 7.55
CA GLY A 39 18.38 23.38 7.37
C GLY A 39 18.00 22.01 6.81
N VAL A 40 18.66 21.58 5.74
CA VAL A 40 18.44 20.25 5.15
C VAL A 40 18.75 19.12 6.16
N GLU A 41 19.88 19.20 6.85
CA GLU A 41 20.28 18.22 7.86
C GLU A 41 19.21 18.09 8.97
N LYS A 42 18.79 19.20 9.55
CA LYS A 42 17.77 19.21 10.61
C LYS A 42 16.38 18.81 10.13
N ALA A 43 16.02 19.12 8.89
CA ALA A 43 14.76 18.65 8.32
C ALA A 43 14.68 17.12 8.22
N LEU A 44 15.80 16.49 7.82
CA LEU A 44 15.89 15.03 7.74
C LEU A 44 15.96 14.35 9.12
N GLU A 45 16.62 14.99 10.09
CA GLU A 45 16.76 14.46 11.45
C GLU A 45 15.45 14.54 12.25
N HIS A 46 14.79 15.70 12.22
CA HIS A 46 13.67 15.99 13.13
C HIS A 46 12.29 15.82 12.49
N ILE A 47 12.20 15.75 11.16
CA ILE A 47 10.96 15.65 10.37
C ILE A 47 9.91 16.64 10.89
N PRO A 48 10.08 17.97 10.68
CA PRO A 48 9.20 18.98 11.24
C PRO A 48 7.78 18.95 10.63
N ASP A 49 6.82 19.57 11.32
CA ASP A 49 5.45 19.71 10.81
C ASP A 49 5.36 20.81 9.74
N ILE A 50 6.28 21.78 9.76
CA ILE A 50 6.39 22.88 8.79
C ILE A 50 7.82 23.44 8.77
N ILE A 51 8.25 23.97 7.62
CA ILE A 51 9.53 24.61 7.41
C ILE A 51 9.30 26.07 7.02
N LEU A 52 9.99 26.98 7.72
CA LEU A 52 10.13 28.41 7.37
C LEU A 52 11.55 28.63 6.90
N CYS A 53 11.73 29.15 5.71
CA CYS A 53 13.08 29.29 5.14
C CYS A 53 13.28 30.64 4.47
N ASP A 54 14.31 31.37 4.88
CA ASP A 54 14.77 32.53 4.12
C ASP A 54 15.28 32.10 2.74
N ILE A 55 14.97 32.92 1.75
CA ILE A 55 15.45 32.70 0.38
C ILE A 55 16.89 33.16 0.24
N SER A 56 17.26 34.29 0.81
CA SER A 56 18.51 35.00 0.50
C SER A 56 19.63 34.61 1.47
N MET A 57 20.01 33.36 1.52
CA MET A 57 21.09 32.88 2.38
C MET A 57 22.38 32.56 1.60
N PRO A 58 23.57 32.74 2.24
CA PRO A 58 24.84 32.37 1.61
C PRO A 58 25.02 30.87 1.46
N ARG A 59 25.77 30.45 0.42
CA ARG A 59 26.15 29.07 0.07
C ARG A 59 25.01 28.21 -0.50
N MET A 60 23.87 28.16 0.15
CA MET A 60 22.70 27.40 -0.25
C MET A 60 21.47 28.26 0.04
N ASN A 61 20.83 28.76 -1.00
CA ASN A 61 19.65 29.60 -0.90
C ASN A 61 18.38 28.78 -0.59
N GLY A 62 17.27 29.45 -0.22
CA GLY A 62 16.05 28.78 0.17
C GLY A 62 15.42 27.93 -0.95
N TYR A 63 15.58 28.32 -2.22
CA TYR A 63 15.08 27.52 -3.34
C TYR A 63 15.84 26.21 -3.51
N GLU A 64 17.15 26.21 -3.27
CA GLU A 64 17.96 25.00 -3.30
C GLU A 64 17.61 24.06 -2.13
N VAL A 65 17.37 24.63 -0.93
CA VAL A 65 16.86 23.88 0.22
C VAL A 65 15.53 23.18 -0.13
N TYR A 66 14.58 23.95 -0.66
CA TYR A 66 13.27 23.42 -1.07
C TYR A 66 13.42 22.28 -2.06
N LYS A 67 14.24 22.45 -3.10
CA LYS A 67 14.46 21.44 -4.13
C LYS A 67 14.98 20.11 -3.54
N VAL A 68 16.00 20.18 -2.68
CA VAL A 68 16.58 18.98 -2.02
C VAL A 68 15.55 18.28 -1.15
N LEU A 69 14.78 19.03 -0.36
CA LEU A 69 13.77 18.44 0.53
C LEU A 69 12.55 17.92 -0.22
N ASN A 70 12.18 18.53 -1.34
CA ASN A 70 11.07 18.08 -2.18
C ASN A 70 11.40 16.80 -3.00
N GLU A 71 12.67 16.56 -3.31
CA GLU A 71 13.12 15.33 -3.96
C GLU A 71 13.21 14.13 -3.00
N ASN A 72 13.18 14.37 -1.69
CA ASN A 72 13.26 13.32 -0.68
C ASN A 72 11.87 12.87 -0.21
N SER A 73 11.60 11.57 -0.27
CA SER A 73 10.29 10.98 0.05
C SER A 73 9.82 11.20 1.50
N THR A 74 10.72 11.45 2.44
CA THR A 74 10.38 11.68 3.85
C THR A 74 10.01 13.14 4.14
N THR A 75 10.50 14.09 3.34
CA THR A 75 10.32 15.52 3.56
C THR A 75 9.46 16.23 2.52
N ASN A 76 9.21 15.62 1.35
CA ASN A 76 8.49 16.24 0.23
C ASN A 76 7.04 16.66 0.51
N LEU A 77 6.44 16.12 1.59
CA LEU A 77 5.09 16.48 2.01
C LEU A 77 5.06 17.45 3.21
N ILE A 78 6.23 17.95 3.65
CA ILE A 78 6.29 18.93 4.73
C ILE A 78 5.95 20.30 4.15
N PRO A 79 4.95 21.03 4.69
CA PRO A 79 4.63 22.38 4.24
C PRO A 79 5.86 23.28 4.31
N PHE A 80 6.06 24.08 3.28
CA PHE A 80 7.22 24.95 3.15
C PHE A 80 6.79 26.38 2.87
N ILE A 81 7.20 27.31 3.73
CA ILE A 81 6.95 28.74 3.61
C ILE A 81 8.28 29.44 3.36
N PHE A 82 8.37 30.20 2.27
CA PHE A 82 9.50 31.09 2.03
C PHE A 82 9.34 32.38 2.79
N LEU A 83 10.43 32.82 3.42
CA LEU A 83 10.59 34.16 3.99
C LEU A 83 11.48 34.96 3.04
N SER A 84 11.10 36.16 2.61
CA SER A 84 11.89 36.91 1.64
C SER A 84 11.84 38.41 1.85
N ALA A 85 12.99 39.05 1.71
CA ALA A 85 13.09 40.52 1.62
C ALA A 85 12.64 41.06 0.25
N LYS A 86 12.42 40.21 -0.74
CA LYS A 86 12.12 40.61 -2.12
C LYS A 86 10.63 40.73 -2.34
N THR A 87 10.22 41.91 -2.76
CA THR A 87 8.83 42.25 -3.12
C THR A 87 8.54 42.13 -4.61
N GLU A 88 9.51 41.73 -5.43
CA GLU A 88 9.34 41.61 -6.87
C GLU A 88 8.42 40.42 -7.20
N LYS A 89 7.39 40.72 -7.99
CA LYS A 89 6.38 39.72 -8.40
C LYS A 89 6.99 38.47 -9.08
N GLU A 90 8.17 38.60 -9.67
CA GLU A 90 8.88 37.52 -10.34
C GLU A 90 9.44 36.49 -9.35
N ASP A 91 10.02 36.93 -8.22
CA ASP A 91 10.57 36.04 -7.19
C ASP A 91 9.47 35.26 -6.47
N ILE A 92 8.34 35.89 -6.15
CA ILE A 92 7.15 35.24 -5.62
C ILE A 92 6.64 34.17 -6.59
N ARG A 93 6.62 34.49 -7.88
CA ARG A 93 6.15 33.59 -8.94
C ARG A 93 7.05 32.38 -9.09
N VAL A 94 8.37 32.53 -8.96
CA VAL A 94 9.33 31.40 -9.01
C VAL A 94 9.09 30.44 -7.83
N GLY A 95 8.99 30.94 -6.61
CA GLY A 95 8.72 30.08 -5.43
C GLY A 95 7.41 29.33 -5.53
N MET A 96 6.34 30.00 -5.99
CA MET A 96 5.03 29.35 -6.19
C MET A 96 5.02 28.36 -7.36
N GLN A 97 5.75 28.62 -8.44
CA GLN A 97 5.91 27.67 -9.56
C GLN A 97 6.69 26.43 -9.17
N MET A 98 7.59 26.53 -8.19
CA MET A 98 8.31 25.37 -7.64
C MET A 98 7.42 24.48 -6.76
N GLY A 99 6.23 24.98 -6.34
CA GLY A 99 5.27 24.21 -5.54
C GLY A 99 5.34 24.46 -4.04
N ALA A 100 5.98 25.55 -3.58
CA ALA A 100 5.94 25.95 -2.18
C ALA A 100 4.50 26.27 -1.74
N ASP A 101 4.22 26.06 -0.46
CA ASP A 101 2.87 26.25 0.08
C ASP A 101 2.51 27.71 0.30
N ASP A 102 3.51 28.54 0.65
CA ASP A 102 3.30 29.94 0.90
C ASP A 102 4.59 30.78 0.78
N TYR A 103 4.40 32.09 0.83
CA TYR A 103 5.46 33.11 0.71
C TYR A 103 5.13 34.30 1.60
N ILE A 104 6.04 34.68 2.49
CA ILE A 104 5.87 35.80 3.41
C ILE A 104 7.01 36.81 3.17
N THR A 105 6.65 38.09 3.01
CA THR A 105 7.61 39.17 2.77
C THR A 105 8.14 39.75 4.08
N LYS A 106 9.45 39.97 4.15
CA LYS A 106 10.12 40.70 5.26
C LYS A 106 10.09 42.21 5.02
N PRO A 107 9.84 43.06 6.03
CA PRO A 107 9.46 42.65 7.39
C PRO A 107 8.02 42.13 7.47
N PHE A 108 7.80 41.07 8.24
CA PHE A 108 6.49 40.46 8.46
C PHE A 108 5.95 40.78 9.85
N ASP A 109 4.63 40.81 9.94
CA ASP A 109 3.90 40.76 11.21
C ASP A 109 3.90 39.33 11.77
N TYR A 110 4.19 39.16 13.05
CA TYR A 110 4.21 37.88 13.71
C TYR A 110 2.82 37.19 13.72
N ASP A 111 1.73 37.97 13.81
CA ASP A 111 0.37 37.44 13.70
C ASP A 111 0.07 36.93 12.28
N GLU A 112 0.64 37.59 11.25
CA GLU A 112 0.52 37.09 9.86
C GLU A 112 1.28 35.79 9.68
N LEU A 113 2.52 35.72 10.20
CA LEU A 113 3.34 34.49 10.18
C LEU A 113 2.64 33.33 10.88
N LEU A 114 2.10 33.57 12.09
CA LEU A 114 1.39 32.58 12.87
C LEU A 114 0.17 32.04 12.11
N ARG A 115 -0.66 32.92 11.57
CA ARG A 115 -1.82 32.53 10.76
C ARG A 115 -1.46 31.68 9.54
N ALA A 116 -0.38 32.02 8.85
CA ALA A 116 0.11 31.25 7.70
C ALA A 116 0.56 29.85 8.14
N ILE A 117 1.34 29.73 9.22
CA ILE A 117 1.79 28.46 9.79
C ILE A 117 0.60 27.56 10.14
N GLU A 118 -0.34 28.08 10.93
CA GLU A 118 -1.52 27.31 11.37
C GLU A 118 -2.37 26.83 10.19
N LEU A 119 -2.58 27.70 9.19
CA LEU A 119 -3.35 27.36 7.99
C LEU A 119 -2.71 26.20 7.22
N ARG A 120 -1.38 26.21 7.04
CA ARG A 120 -0.65 25.18 6.30
C ARG A 120 -0.60 23.85 7.08
N ILE A 121 -0.33 23.89 8.37
CA ILE A 121 -0.40 22.69 9.23
C ILE A 121 -1.81 22.08 9.18
N LYS A 122 -2.86 22.87 9.36
CA LYS A 122 -4.25 22.41 9.33
C LYS A 122 -4.66 21.85 7.97
N LYS A 123 -4.19 22.46 6.87
CA LYS A 123 -4.43 21.95 5.51
C LYS A 123 -3.78 20.57 5.31
N ARG A 124 -2.51 20.41 5.74
CA ARG A 124 -1.79 19.13 5.70
C ARG A 124 -2.51 18.05 6.51
N GLU A 125 -2.92 18.36 7.73
CA GLU A 125 -3.67 17.43 8.59
C GLU A 125 -4.99 16.99 7.96
N LYS A 126 -5.73 17.93 7.35
CA LYS A 126 -6.97 17.59 6.63
C LYS A 126 -6.72 16.67 5.44
N LEU A 127 -5.70 16.94 4.64
CA LEU A 127 -5.35 16.11 3.48
C LEU A 127 -4.91 14.71 3.92
N LYS A 128 -4.10 14.63 4.97
CA LYS A 128 -3.67 13.35 5.57
C LYS A 128 -4.87 12.55 6.10
N ALA A 129 -5.74 13.17 6.87
CA ALA A 129 -6.95 12.54 7.42
C ALA A 129 -7.91 12.08 6.31
N ALA A 130 -8.09 12.87 5.24
CA ALA A 130 -8.91 12.50 4.10
C ALA A 130 -8.33 11.29 3.34
N SER A 131 -7.01 11.28 3.13
CA SER A 131 -6.31 10.16 2.50
C SER A 131 -6.43 8.88 3.33
N GLU A 132 -6.17 8.96 4.64
CA GLU A 132 -6.30 7.84 5.58
C GLU A 132 -7.74 7.31 5.64
N SER A 133 -8.74 8.20 5.66
CA SER A 133 -10.15 7.82 5.64
C SER A 133 -10.55 7.13 4.34
N SER A 134 -10.12 7.66 3.20
CA SER A 134 -10.37 7.05 1.88
C SER A 134 -9.73 5.68 1.77
N PHE A 135 -8.45 5.56 2.19
CA PHE A 135 -7.73 4.29 2.20
C PHE A 135 -8.41 3.25 3.10
N LYS A 136 -8.81 3.66 4.31
CA LYS A 136 -9.56 2.79 5.23
C LYS A 136 -10.88 2.34 4.60
N THR A 137 -11.65 3.25 4.00
CA THR A 137 -12.92 2.92 3.34
C THR A 137 -12.72 1.92 2.20
N LEU A 138 -11.68 2.08 1.38
CA LEU A 138 -11.34 1.14 0.31
C LEU A 138 -11.02 -0.24 0.88
N LEU A 139 -10.19 -0.33 1.93
CA LEU A 139 -9.85 -1.60 2.56
C LEU A 139 -11.06 -2.26 3.25
N ASP A 140 -11.94 -1.48 3.86
CA ASP A 140 -13.14 -1.98 4.53
C ASP A 140 -14.23 -2.42 3.55
N SER A 141 -14.20 -1.93 2.31
CA SER A 141 -15.10 -2.38 1.23
C SER A 141 -14.68 -3.71 0.60
N THR A 142 -13.48 -4.21 0.90
CA THR A 142 -13.00 -5.49 0.36
C THR A 142 -13.73 -6.68 0.98
N LEU A 143 -13.96 -7.73 0.18
CA LEU A 143 -14.53 -8.98 0.66
C LEU A 143 -13.51 -9.86 1.40
N THR A 144 -12.25 -9.47 1.39
CA THR A 144 -11.13 -10.19 2.00
C THR A 144 -10.66 -9.51 3.28
N GLY A 145 -10.21 -10.28 4.26
CA GLY A 145 -9.46 -9.75 5.40
C GLY A 145 -8.08 -9.30 4.93
N VAL A 146 -7.71 -8.05 5.18
CA VAL A 146 -6.39 -7.49 4.84
C VAL A 146 -5.60 -7.26 6.12
N PHE A 147 -4.30 -7.60 6.11
CA PHE A 147 -3.42 -7.44 7.26
C PHE A 147 -2.02 -6.98 6.87
N ILE A 148 -1.35 -6.35 7.84
CA ILE A 148 0.10 -6.12 7.84
C ILE A 148 0.67 -6.83 9.06
N TYR A 149 1.69 -7.66 8.85
CA TYR A 149 2.41 -8.37 9.90
C TYR A 149 3.85 -7.91 9.93
N GLN A 150 4.29 -7.38 11.06
CA GLN A 150 5.63 -6.82 11.26
C GLN A 150 6.03 -6.97 12.73
N GLY A 151 7.29 -7.31 13.00
CA GLY A 151 7.78 -7.46 14.37
C GLY A 151 7.04 -8.54 15.19
N ASN A 152 6.64 -9.63 14.54
CA ASN A 152 5.86 -10.74 15.10
C ASN A 152 4.44 -10.36 15.59
N GLN A 153 3.89 -9.26 15.08
CA GLN A 153 2.55 -8.78 15.44
C GLN A 153 1.77 -8.33 14.20
N ILE A 154 0.43 -8.38 14.28
CA ILE A 154 -0.43 -7.76 13.28
C ILE A 154 -0.50 -6.27 13.59
N THR A 155 0.18 -5.45 12.78
CA THR A 155 0.21 -3.99 12.96
C THR A 155 -0.97 -3.28 12.31
N PHE A 156 -1.61 -3.94 11.33
CA PHE A 156 -2.82 -3.46 10.66
C PHE A 156 -3.77 -4.62 10.37
N ALA A 157 -5.08 -4.38 10.53
CA ALA A 157 -6.16 -5.27 10.12
C ALA A 157 -7.36 -4.43 9.66
N ASN A 158 -7.97 -4.79 8.52
CA ASN A 158 -9.22 -4.16 8.09
C ASN A 158 -10.43 -4.75 8.85
N SER A 159 -11.59 -4.12 8.73
CA SER A 159 -12.81 -4.55 9.43
C SER A 159 -13.26 -5.98 9.05
N LYS A 160 -12.99 -6.43 7.82
CA LYS A 160 -13.30 -7.81 7.40
C LYS A 160 -12.44 -8.83 8.12
N LEU A 161 -11.14 -8.58 8.31
CA LEU A 161 -10.27 -9.47 9.09
C LEU A 161 -10.74 -9.59 10.53
N LEU A 162 -11.08 -8.46 11.17
CA LEU A 162 -11.59 -8.42 12.53
C LEU A 162 -12.85 -9.28 12.67
N LYS A 163 -13.77 -9.19 11.70
CA LYS A 163 -15.00 -10.00 11.67
C LYS A 163 -14.72 -11.49 11.47
N ILE A 164 -13.76 -11.86 10.61
CA ILE A 164 -13.40 -13.27 10.38
C ILE A 164 -12.93 -13.93 11.67
N PHE A 165 -12.13 -13.24 12.47
CA PHE A 165 -11.58 -13.81 13.70
C PHE A 165 -12.41 -13.50 14.95
N GLY A 166 -13.32 -12.51 14.91
CA GLY A 166 -14.14 -12.10 16.04
C GLY A 166 -13.41 -11.24 17.07
N TYR A 167 -12.28 -10.63 16.73
CA TYR A 167 -11.49 -9.77 17.61
C TYR A 167 -11.79 -8.28 17.39
N ALA A 168 -11.65 -7.48 18.45
CA ALA A 168 -11.62 -6.02 18.34
C ALA A 168 -10.26 -5.54 17.77
N ALA A 169 -10.23 -4.32 17.22
CA ALA A 169 -9.04 -3.77 16.57
C ALA A 169 -7.81 -3.67 17.51
N ASP A 170 -8.04 -3.37 18.77
CA ASP A 170 -6.96 -3.25 19.76
C ASP A 170 -6.44 -4.62 20.22
N GLU A 171 -7.30 -5.63 20.26
CA GLU A 171 -6.94 -6.99 20.60
C GLU A 171 -6.08 -7.64 19.52
N VAL A 172 -6.41 -7.40 18.23
CA VAL A 172 -5.67 -7.96 17.09
C VAL A 172 -4.20 -7.54 17.07
N LYS A 173 -3.89 -6.32 17.50
CA LYS A 173 -2.51 -5.81 17.54
C LYS A 173 -1.59 -6.55 18.51
N THR A 174 -2.16 -7.25 19.48
CA THR A 174 -1.42 -8.06 20.45
C THR A 174 -1.36 -9.53 20.07
N LEU A 175 -2.04 -9.92 18.97
CA LEU A 175 -2.09 -11.30 18.53
C LEU A 175 -0.92 -11.62 17.59
N ASP A 176 -0.25 -12.71 17.90
CA ASP A 176 0.67 -13.36 16.99
C ASP A 176 -0.12 -14.30 16.06
N LEU A 177 0.16 -14.23 14.76
CA LEU A 177 -0.42 -15.15 13.77
C LEU A 177 -0.22 -16.64 14.14
N TYR A 178 0.87 -16.93 14.84
CA TYR A 178 1.13 -18.27 15.37
C TYR A 178 0.04 -18.75 16.34
N HIS A 179 -0.46 -17.86 17.21
CA HIS A 179 -1.49 -18.23 18.19
C HIS A 179 -2.88 -18.37 17.58
N ILE A 180 -3.17 -17.63 16.52
CA ILE A 180 -4.45 -17.72 15.80
C ILE A 180 -4.54 -19.02 14.99
N ALA A 181 -3.41 -19.55 14.52
CA ALA A 181 -3.39 -20.77 13.74
C ALA A 181 -3.71 -22.01 14.60
N HIS A 182 -4.44 -22.96 14.01
CA HIS A 182 -4.66 -24.29 14.62
C HIS A 182 -3.30 -24.95 14.96
N PRO A 183 -3.16 -25.60 16.12
CA PRO A 183 -1.88 -26.17 16.55
C PRO A 183 -1.14 -27.00 15.51
N ASP A 184 -1.84 -27.85 14.77
CA ASP A 184 -1.25 -28.72 13.74
C ASP A 184 -0.70 -27.93 12.53
N ASP A 185 -1.27 -26.75 12.24
CA ASP A 185 -0.91 -25.96 11.05
C ASP A 185 0.16 -24.91 11.35
N ARG A 186 0.46 -24.66 12.64
CA ARG A 186 1.46 -23.67 13.12
C ARG A 186 2.83 -23.84 12.50
N PRO A 187 3.43 -25.04 12.41
CA PRO A 187 4.77 -25.19 11.85
C PRO A 187 4.85 -24.75 10.39
N ALA A 188 3.83 -25.11 9.58
CA ALA A 188 3.80 -24.75 8.17
C ALA A 188 3.66 -23.25 7.93
N ILE A 189 2.82 -22.58 8.73
CA ILE A 189 2.60 -21.14 8.66
C ILE A 189 3.86 -20.39 9.08
N SER A 190 4.47 -20.77 10.22
CA SER A 190 5.68 -20.15 10.75
C SER A 190 6.83 -20.23 9.77
N GLU A 191 7.00 -21.35 9.08
CA GLU A 191 8.04 -21.51 8.07
C GLU A 191 7.79 -20.61 6.85
N LYS A 192 6.54 -20.49 6.37
CA LYS A 192 6.19 -19.59 5.27
C LYS A 192 6.45 -18.12 5.62
N ILE A 193 6.01 -17.69 6.80
CA ILE A 193 6.23 -16.33 7.31
C ILE A 193 7.74 -16.06 7.45
N ARG A 194 8.49 -16.95 8.09
CA ARG A 194 9.93 -16.82 8.29
C ARG A 194 10.69 -16.68 6.97
N ARG A 195 10.39 -17.51 5.98
CA ARG A 195 11.01 -17.46 4.66
C ARG A 195 10.70 -16.15 3.92
N CYS A 196 9.47 -15.67 4.05
CA CYS A 196 9.07 -14.42 3.42
C CYS A 196 9.75 -13.22 4.09
N ILE A 197 9.71 -13.10 5.43
CA ILE A 197 10.33 -11.98 6.16
C ILE A 197 11.85 -11.93 5.97
N ASN A 198 12.50 -13.09 5.87
CA ASN A 198 13.95 -13.16 5.61
C ASN A 198 14.32 -12.94 4.13
N GLY A 199 13.36 -12.64 3.26
CA GLY A 199 13.61 -12.38 1.85
C GLY A 199 13.99 -13.63 1.02
N ILE A 200 13.84 -14.85 1.58
CA ILE A 200 14.10 -16.11 0.86
C ILE A 200 13.05 -16.33 -0.23
N GLN A 201 11.84 -15.82 -0.01
CA GLN A 201 10.77 -15.78 -1.01
C GLN A 201 10.03 -14.44 -0.93
N SER A 202 9.56 -13.94 -2.08
CA SER A 202 8.88 -12.63 -2.16
C SER A 202 7.41 -12.71 -1.74
N SER A 203 6.78 -13.90 -1.80
CA SER A 203 5.38 -14.10 -1.46
C SER A 203 5.08 -15.56 -1.15
N PHE A 204 3.95 -15.81 -0.50
CA PHE A 204 3.45 -17.15 -0.25
C PHE A 204 1.93 -17.22 -0.35
N ASN A 205 1.43 -18.42 -0.58
CA ASN A 205 0.04 -18.80 -0.39
C ASN A 205 -0.01 -20.01 0.53
N ILE A 206 -1.01 -20.04 1.43
CA ILE A 206 -1.24 -21.18 2.31
C ILE A 206 -2.71 -21.29 2.70
N ASN A 207 -3.27 -22.52 2.62
CA ASN A 207 -4.54 -22.84 3.24
C ASN A 207 -4.27 -23.42 4.61
N PHE A 208 -4.97 -22.93 5.63
CA PHE A 208 -4.80 -23.41 7.00
C PHE A 208 -6.07 -23.24 7.82
N ARG A 209 -6.10 -23.96 8.93
CA ARG A 209 -7.13 -23.81 9.96
C ARG A 209 -6.69 -22.76 10.97
N ALA A 210 -7.60 -21.87 11.32
CA ALA A 210 -7.43 -20.92 12.41
C ALA A 210 -8.50 -21.10 13.46
N VAL A 211 -8.26 -20.57 14.64
CA VAL A 211 -9.21 -20.60 15.76
C VAL A 211 -9.69 -19.15 16.00
N SER A 212 -11.00 -18.93 15.91
CA SER A 212 -11.62 -17.65 16.20
C SER A 212 -11.63 -17.35 17.70
N LYS A 213 -11.98 -16.12 18.07
CA LYS A 213 -12.16 -15.72 19.47
C LYS A 213 -13.26 -16.55 20.18
N SER A 214 -14.27 -17.01 19.44
CA SER A 214 -15.32 -17.91 19.93
C SER A 214 -14.88 -19.39 20.02
N ASN A 215 -13.59 -19.67 19.80
CA ASN A 215 -13.01 -21.01 19.79
C ASN A 215 -13.54 -21.92 18.67
N GLU A 216 -14.06 -21.33 17.59
CA GLU A 216 -14.49 -22.04 16.39
C GLU A 216 -13.33 -22.21 15.42
N THR A 217 -13.25 -23.39 14.80
CA THR A 217 -12.27 -23.64 13.73
C THR A 217 -12.77 -23.04 12.41
N ILE A 218 -12.01 -22.14 11.83
CA ILE A 218 -12.27 -21.52 10.53
C ILE A 218 -11.21 -21.93 9.52
N TYR A 219 -11.64 -22.17 8.29
CA TYR A 219 -10.76 -22.56 7.18
C TYR A 219 -10.41 -21.32 6.36
N LEU A 220 -9.14 -21.05 6.24
CA LEU A 220 -8.63 -19.83 5.63
C LEU A 220 -7.75 -20.12 4.42
N ASP A 221 -7.83 -19.24 3.43
CA ASP A 221 -6.85 -19.11 2.37
C ASP A 221 -6.12 -17.77 2.55
N CYS A 222 -4.82 -17.84 2.73
CA CYS A 222 -3.98 -16.68 3.04
C CYS A 222 -2.92 -16.46 1.96
N TRP A 223 -2.82 -15.24 1.49
CA TRP A 223 -1.78 -14.74 0.60
C TRP A 223 -0.98 -13.67 1.34
N GLY A 224 0.35 -13.77 1.30
CA GLY A 224 1.25 -12.79 1.89
C GLY A 224 2.39 -12.45 0.96
N GLY A 225 2.75 -11.18 0.89
CA GLY A 225 3.89 -10.67 0.13
C GLY A 225 4.83 -9.86 1.01
N LEU A 226 6.15 -9.99 0.75
CA LEU A 226 7.17 -9.19 1.41
C LEU A 226 7.05 -7.72 0.99
N SER A 227 7.08 -6.84 1.96
CA SER A 227 7.13 -5.39 1.78
C SER A 227 8.11 -4.77 2.77
N VAL A 228 8.49 -3.51 2.55
CA VAL A 228 9.30 -2.74 3.50
C VAL A 228 8.45 -1.58 3.99
N ILE A 229 8.21 -1.53 5.29
CA ILE A 229 7.42 -0.49 5.95
C ILE A 229 8.29 0.13 7.05
N ASN A 230 8.47 1.44 7.01
CA ASN A 230 9.35 2.18 7.93
C ASN A 230 10.78 1.59 8.00
N GLY A 231 11.34 1.17 6.85
CA GLY A 231 12.67 0.60 6.76
C GLY A 231 12.83 -0.83 7.30
N GLN A 232 11.74 -1.48 7.69
CA GLN A 232 11.74 -2.85 8.20
C GLN A 232 10.90 -3.77 7.32
N ASN A 233 11.30 -5.03 7.22
CA ASN A 233 10.55 -6.04 6.51
C ASN A 233 9.19 -6.28 7.18
N ALA A 234 8.16 -6.39 6.35
CA ALA A 234 6.79 -6.68 6.74
C ALA A 234 6.14 -7.64 5.74
N ILE A 235 5.10 -8.33 6.14
CA ILE A 235 4.22 -9.07 5.24
C ILE A 235 2.93 -8.29 5.10
N VAL A 236 2.58 -7.94 3.87
CA VAL A 236 1.26 -7.42 3.52
C VAL A 236 0.47 -8.57 2.89
N GLY A 237 -0.69 -8.87 3.43
CA GLY A 237 -1.45 -10.02 2.98
C GLY A 237 -2.96 -9.87 3.06
N ASN A 238 -3.63 -10.84 2.48
CA ASN A 238 -5.07 -10.98 2.55
C ASN A 238 -5.47 -12.40 2.93
N ILE A 239 -6.65 -12.50 3.54
CA ILE A 239 -7.24 -13.75 4.02
C ILE A 239 -8.67 -13.84 3.54
N ILE A 240 -9.05 -15.04 3.06
CA ILE A 240 -10.42 -15.39 2.70
C ILE A 240 -10.90 -16.49 3.65
N ASN A 241 -12.09 -16.30 4.24
CA ASN A 241 -12.75 -17.32 5.04
C ASN A 241 -13.50 -18.29 4.11
N LEU A 242 -12.96 -19.49 3.93
CA LEU A 242 -13.54 -20.52 3.07
C LEU A 242 -14.81 -21.14 3.67
N SER A 243 -15.00 -21.05 4.99
CA SER A 243 -16.19 -21.56 5.66
C SER A 243 -17.44 -20.74 5.33
N GLU A 244 -17.31 -19.43 5.18
CA GLU A 244 -18.42 -18.55 4.74
C GLU A 244 -18.88 -18.88 3.31
N TYR A 245 -17.96 -19.25 2.42
CA TYR A 245 -18.28 -19.60 1.03
C TYR A 245 -19.00 -20.94 0.91
N ARG A 246 -18.69 -21.92 1.78
CA ARG A 246 -19.41 -23.20 1.81
C ARG A 246 -20.86 -23.09 2.26
N ASN A 247 -21.15 -22.15 3.16
CA ASN A 247 -22.50 -21.96 3.72
C ASN A 247 -23.42 -21.11 2.81
N SER A 248 -22.87 -20.31 1.90
CA SER A 248 -23.64 -19.52 0.94
C SER A 248 -23.96 -20.26 -0.37
N HIS A 249 -23.34 -21.42 -0.59
CA HIS A 249 -23.54 -22.24 -1.78
C HIS A 249 -23.74 -23.71 -1.34
N THR A 250 -24.84 -23.98 -0.61
CA THR A 250 -25.36 -25.33 -0.50
C THR A 250 -25.95 -25.69 -1.85
N PRO A 251 -25.38 -26.63 -2.64
CA PRO A 251 -26.09 -27.22 -3.76
C PRO A 251 -27.33 -27.88 -3.20
N PRO A 252 -28.49 -27.85 -3.88
CA PRO A 252 -29.64 -28.64 -3.47
C PRO A 252 -29.18 -30.10 -3.37
N ALA A 253 -29.49 -30.70 -2.22
CA ALA A 253 -29.21 -32.12 -1.95
C ALA A 253 -30.01 -32.98 -2.94
N ASN A 254 -29.42 -33.30 -4.07
CA ASN A 254 -29.77 -34.34 -5.01
C ASN A 254 -28.90 -34.23 -6.27
N LEU A 255 -27.66 -34.71 -6.16
CA LEU A 255 -26.85 -35.15 -7.30
C LEU A 255 -25.56 -35.85 -6.79
N GLU A 256 -25.78 -36.80 -5.87
CA GLU A 256 -24.84 -37.90 -5.70
C GLU A 256 -25.39 -39.06 -6.52
N SER A 257 -24.65 -39.46 -7.49
CA SER A 257 -24.74 -40.64 -8.36
C SER A 257 -24.97 -40.29 -9.82
N SER A 258 -23.89 -40.05 -10.50
CA SER A 258 -23.61 -40.52 -11.86
C SER A 258 -22.59 -39.62 -12.54
N VAL A 259 -21.34 -39.97 -12.46
CA VAL A 259 -20.39 -39.95 -13.58
C VAL A 259 -19.17 -40.80 -13.18
N ALA A 260 -19.36 -42.07 -13.24
CA ALA A 260 -18.27 -43.00 -13.52
C ALA A 260 -18.17 -43.13 -15.05
N ASN A 261 -16.96 -42.94 -15.54
CA ASN A 261 -16.45 -43.40 -16.82
C ASN A 261 -17.25 -43.10 -18.09
N GLU A 262 -16.78 -42.11 -18.84
CA GLU A 262 -16.69 -42.27 -20.29
C GLU A 262 -15.34 -41.79 -20.79
N HIS A 263 -14.58 -42.75 -21.28
CA HIS A 263 -13.46 -42.56 -22.19
C HIS A 263 -13.93 -41.84 -23.44
N ILE A 264 -13.30 -40.69 -23.74
CA ILE A 264 -13.19 -40.24 -25.12
C ILE A 264 -11.72 -39.88 -25.35
N SER A 265 -11.11 -40.74 -26.15
CA SER A 265 -9.82 -40.62 -26.76
C SER A 265 -9.80 -39.52 -27.83
N ASP A 266 -8.62 -38.89 -27.95
CA ASP A 266 -8.04 -38.26 -29.13
C ASP A 266 -8.64 -36.97 -29.65
N ILE A 267 -8.01 -35.83 -29.19
CA ILE A 267 -7.70 -34.72 -30.10
C ILE A 267 -6.22 -34.42 -29.92
N SER A 268 -5.53 -34.50 -31.04
CA SER A 268 -4.11 -34.38 -31.28
C SER A 268 -3.39 -33.27 -30.50
N THR A 269 -2.41 -33.68 -29.70
CA THR A 269 -1.35 -32.88 -29.06
C THR A 269 -0.30 -32.48 -30.10
N ALA A 270 -0.61 -31.46 -30.91
CA ALA A 270 0.39 -30.78 -31.70
C ALA A 270 0.35 -29.28 -31.32
N ASN A 271 1.39 -28.81 -30.67
CA ASN A 271 1.66 -27.45 -30.19
C ASN A 271 1.13 -27.10 -28.77
N ASN A 272 1.55 -27.84 -27.76
CA ASN A 272 1.38 -27.44 -26.36
C ASN A 272 2.77 -27.42 -25.66
N PRO A 273 3.60 -26.38 -25.87
CA PRO A 273 5.01 -26.38 -25.48
C PRO A 273 5.23 -26.45 -23.95
N ASP A 274 4.27 -26.00 -23.13
CA ASP A 274 4.40 -25.87 -21.69
C ASP A 274 3.46 -26.81 -20.90
N ASN A 275 3.01 -27.90 -21.48
CA ASN A 275 2.14 -28.89 -20.84
C ASN A 275 0.89 -28.30 -20.17
N LEU A 276 0.21 -27.37 -20.86
CA LEU A 276 -1.04 -26.80 -20.40
C LEU A 276 -2.14 -27.86 -20.44
N THR A 277 -2.91 -27.96 -19.38
CA THR A 277 -4.09 -28.83 -19.35
C THR A 277 -5.18 -28.31 -20.27
N ARG A 278 -6.08 -29.15 -20.70
CA ARG A 278 -7.24 -28.77 -21.53
C ARG A 278 -8.02 -27.62 -20.88
N ARG A 279 -8.20 -27.66 -19.56
CA ARG A 279 -8.92 -26.62 -18.82
C ARG A 279 -8.18 -25.27 -18.78
N GLU A 280 -6.86 -25.29 -18.67
CA GLU A 280 -6.03 -24.09 -18.77
C GLU A 280 -6.10 -23.47 -20.18
N ILE A 281 -6.12 -24.28 -21.22
CA ILE A 281 -6.31 -23.80 -22.60
C ILE A 281 -7.69 -23.17 -22.79
N GLU A 282 -8.74 -23.77 -22.28
CA GLU A 282 -10.09 -23.21 -22.32
C GLU A 282 -10.16 -21.84 -21.62
N VAL A 283 -9.58 -21.72 -20.43
CA VAL A 283 -9.50 -20.44 -19.69
C VAL A 283 -8.66 -19.43 -20.47
N LEU A 284 -7.52 -19.84 -21.03
CA LEU A 284 -6.63 -18.97 -21.83
C LEU A 284 -7.36 -18.40 -23.06
N GLN A 285 -8.15 -19.20 -23.73
CA GLN A 285 -8.95 -18.72 -24.88
C GLN A 285 -10.00 -17.68 -24.47
N GLN A 286 -10.65 -17.84 -23.31
CA GLN A 286 -11.61 -16.83 -22.83
C GLN A 286 -10.89 -15.53 -22.38
N ILE A 287 -9.68 -15.63 -21.83
CA ILE A 287 -8.82 -14.48 -21.53
C ILE A 287 -8.50 -13.72 -22.84
N CYS A 288 -8.20 -14.42 -23.93
CA CYS A 288 -7.90 -13.82 -25.21
C CYS A 288 -9.12 -13.10 -25.84
N LEU A 289 -10.31 -13.52 -25.47
CA LEU A 289 -11.57 -12.84 -25.83
C LEU A 289 -11.88 -11.61 -24.97
N GLY A 290 -11.03 -11.28 -24.00
CA GLY A 290 -11.18 -10.12 -23.13
C GLY A 290 -12.20 -10.28 -22.01
N LEU A 291 -12.64 -11.48 -21.71
CA LEU A 291 -13.63 -11.73 -20.66
C LEU A 291 -13.03 -11.57 -19.26
N THR A 292 -13.84 -11.04 -18.35
CA THR A 292 -13.53 -10.96 -16.92
C THR A 292 -13.59 -12.34 -16.26
N ASN A 293 -12.99 -12.49 -15.07
CA ASN A 293 -13.01 -13.78 -14.35
C ASN A 293 -14.42 -14.26 -14.04
N GLN A 294 -15.36 -13.34 -13.79
CA GLN A 294 -16.76 -13.68 -13.55
C GLN A 294 -17.40 -14.23 -14.82
N GLU A 295 -17.24 -13.56 -15.97
CA GLU A 295 -17.79 -13.99 -17.26
C GLU A 295 -17.19 -15.34 -17.72
N ILE A 296 -15.88 -15.57 -17.44
CA ILE A 296 -15.23 -16.85 -17.71
C ILE A 296 -15.81 -17.94 -16.81
N ALA A 297 -16.02 -17.65 -15.55
CA ALA A 297 -16.58 -18.59 -14.57
C ALA A 297 -18.00 -19.00 -14.98
N ASP A 298 -18.84 -18.05 -15.33
CA ASP A 298 -20.22 -18.28 -15.78
C ASP A 298 -20.24 -19.10 -17.08
N LYS A 299 -19.39 -18.76 -18.03
CA LYS A 299 -19.33 -19.42 -19.34
C LYS A 299 -18.78 -20.86 -19.29
N LEU A 300 -17.84 -21.09 -18.38
CA LEU A 300 -17.21 -22.42 -18.21
C LEU A 300 -17.85 -23.25 -17.09
N PHE A 301 -18.91 -22.76 -16.46
CA PHE A 301 -19.64 -23.40 -15.37
C PHE A 301 -18.71 -23.79 -14.19
N VAL A 302 -17.83 -22.87 -13.79
CA VAL A 302 -16.91 -23.04 -12.67
C VAL A 302 -16.99 -21.84 -11.73
N SER A 303 -16.35 -21.95 -10.56
CA SER A 303 -16.23 -20.80 -9.67
C SER A 303 -15.20 -19.78 -10.20
N VAL A 304 -15.39 -18.50 -9.89
CA VAL A 304 -14.41 -17.43 -10.18
C VAL A 304 -13.03 -17.80 -9.64
N ARG A 305 -12.99 -18.40 -8.48
CA ARG A 305 -11.76 -18.89 -7.84
C ARG A 305 -11.07 -19.96 -8.67
N THR A 306 -11.84 -20.86 -9.29
CA THR A 306 -11.28 -21.88 -10.18
C THR A 306 -10.61 -21.21 -11.39
N VAL A 307 -11.23 -20.14 -11.93
CA VAL A 307 -10.65 -19.35 -13.00
C VAL A 307 -9.36 -18.67 -12.54
N ASP A 308 -9.34 -18.07 -11.34
CA ASP A 308 -8.14 -17.44 -10.77
C ASP A 308 -7.00 -18.45 -10.58
N THR A 309 -7.32 -19.65 -10.12
CA THR A 309 -6.34 -20.74 -9.99
C THR A 309 -5.74 -21.12 -11.34
N HIS A 310 -6.59 -21.28 -12.37
CA HIS A 310 -6.11 -21.60 -13.72
C HIS A 310 -5.27 -20.45 -14.31
N ARG A 311 -5.63 -19.17 -14.06
CA ARG A 311 -4.80 -18.02 -14.49
C ARG A 311 -3.43 -18.02 -13.80
N GLY A 312 -3.37 -18.30 -12.50
CA GLY A 312 -2.11 -18.43 -11.77
C GLY A 312 -1.23 -19.53 -12.34
N ASN A 313 -1.81 -20.71 -12.61
CA ASN A 313 -1.11 -21.81 -13.23
C ASN A 313 -0.61 -21.48 -14.65
N LEU A 314 -1.43 -20.79 -15.44
CA LEU A 314 -1.06 -20.32 -16.78
C LEU A 314 0.15 -19.39 -16.72
N LEU A 315 0.15 -18.37 -15.86
CA LEU A 315 1.29 -17.45 -15.69
C LEU A 315 2.55 -18.21 -15.26
N SER A 316 2.42 -19.15 -14.31
CA SER A 316 3.54 -19.97 -13.82
C SER A 316 4.11 -20.90 -14.89
N LYS A 317 3.25 -21.59 -15.65
CA LYS A 317 3.69 -22.54 -16.68
C LYS A 317 4.28 -21.88 -17.91
N THR A 318 3.67 -20.76 -18.34
CA THR A 318 4.12 -20.02 -19.55
C THR A 318 5.26 -19.05 -19.28
N GLY A 319 5.59 -18.79 -18.01
CA GLY A 319 6.66 -17.87 -17.62
C GLY A 319 6.37 -16.40 -17.92
N VAL A 320 5.14 -16.03 -18.30
CA VAL A 320 4.78 -14.64 -18.61
C VAL A 320 4.30 -13.89 -17.36
N ALA A 321 4.57 -12.58 -17.31
CA ALA A 321 4.38 -11.80 -16.10
C ALA A 321 2.93 -11.32 -15.86
N ASN A 322 2.08 -11.30 -16.90
CA ASN A 322 0.73 -10.71 -16.82
C ASN A 322 -0.22 -11.22 -17.91
N THR A 323 -1.48 -10.79 -17.84
CA THR A 323 -2.55 -11.16 -18.77
C THR A 323 -2.23 -10.80 -20.23
N ALA A 324 -1.58 -9.66 -20.48
CA ALA A 324 -1.19 -9.28 -21.85
C ALA A 324 -0.14 -10.26 -22.40
N GLY A 325 0.80 -10.72 -21.54
CA GLY A 325 1.76 -11.78 -21.87
C GLY A 325 1.06 -13.10 -22.24
N LEU A 326 0.00 -13.48 -21.50
CA LEU A 326 -0.79 -14.69 -21.83
C LEU A 326 -1.46 -14.60 -23.19
N VAL A 327 -1.99 -13.44 -23.58
CA VAL A 327 -2.58 -13.22 -24.91
C VAL A 327 -1.53 -13.36 -26.01
N VAL A 328 -0.37 -12.74 -25.84
CA VAL A 328 0.76 -12.85 -26.78
C VAL A 328 1.25 -14.31 -26.88
N TYR A 329 1.35 -14.99 -25.75
CA TYR A 329 1.73 -16.41 -25.69
C TYR A 329 0.72 -17.29 -26.47
N ALA A 330 -0.58 -17.09 -26.24
CA ALA A 330 -1.63 -17.87 -26.93
C ALA A 330 -1.59 -17.70 -28.45
N ILE A 331 -1.35 -16.47 -28.92
CA ILE A 331 -1.24 -16.18 -30.36
C ILE A 331 0.04 -16.81 -30.95
N LYS A 332 1.20 -16.67 -30.27
CA LYS A 332 2.49 -17.23 -30.73
C LYS A 332 2.47 -18.76 -30.85
N ASN A 333 1.75 -19.41 -29.96
CA ASN A 333 1.69 -20.87 -29.92
C ASN A 333 0.44 -21.47 -30.63
N ASN A 334 -0.28 -20.65 -31.40
CA ASN A 334 -1.49 -21.02 -32.13
C ASN A 334 -2.60 -21.64 -31.25
N LEU A 335 -2.64 -21.28 -29.96
CA LEU A 335 -3.69 -21.69 -29.02
C LEU A 335 -4.94 -20.79 -29.12
N PHE A 336 -4.82 -19.66 -29.80
CA PHE A 336 -5.87 -18.70 -30.09
C PHE A 336 -5.61 -18.01 -31.43
N SER A 337 -6.60 -17.98 -32.32
CA SER A 337 -6.57 -17.23 -33.57
C SER A 337 -7.60 -16.12 -33.53
N VAL A 338 -7.20 -14.90 -33.90
CA VAL A 338 -8.11 -13.78 -34.10
C VAL A 338 -8.67 -13.91 -35.50
N ASP A 339 -9.77 -14.65 -35.66
CA ASP A 339 -10.47 -14.66 -36.94
C ASP A 339 -11.03 -13.25 -37.21
N LYS A 340 -10.57 -12.66 -38.30
CA LYS A 340 -11.17 -11.45 -38.84
C LYS A 340 -12.59 -11.80 -39.30
N LYS A 341 -13.55 -11.30 -38.55
CA LYS A 341 -14.91 -11.04 -39.08
C LYS A 341 -15.03 -9.60 -39.53
#